data_ab858589cc5fa433bea3753219259d92
#
_entry.id   ab858589cc5fa433bea3753219259d92
#
_cell.length_a   1.000
_cell.length_b   1.000
_cell.length_c   1.000
_cell.angle_alpha   90.00
_cell.angle_beta   90.00
_cell.angle_gamma   90.00
#
_symmetry.space_group_name_H-M   'P 1'
#
loop_
_entity.id
_entity.type
_entity.pdbx_description
1 polymer ?
#
loop_
_entity_poly.entity_id
_entity_poly.type
_entity_poly.pdbx_seq_one_letter_code
_entity_poly.pdbx_strand_id
1 'polypeptide(L)'
;MASGITDSKIEIVTEQDLRQRRAKEHQRVKLLKQVTDLRQQLSEVKKDYDLTKKYVAASDKKLKSLEKQLVANKNDEKILKEIAELKTEIKAKNVELVNQNKVIDTLVTKVTDTNSTTVADNSTSGINLLSPDVVLTRGVKTMPLQPNSLRISVMGRVLQPSDVIGLKMNNEDILDNMTENGLFEHELQLLQGDTPISIVAIREKDKKSIEQFVAVRNKLDPIKARQLDELFTRRFRDDLGDYHALVIGNNNYSKLENLKTAVDDAKEVASVLKKKYGYKVKLLINADQITMLKALTDYKDKLGKYDNLMVYYAGHGLLDEQENGYWIPTDADAKDKSKWISNKAISDFMAEMKAKHVMVVADSCYTGTLTGSSISPLPENVDNEDILFTSRVKARTVLTSGGLQPVLDSGGNGHSIFASAFLDVLNENDGVMEGYRLYKAMSQQVSLRSSLAGFKQVPEYSAIKHAGHEGSEYYFLPTKI
;
A
#
# COMPACT_ATOMS: atom_id res chain seq x y z
N MET A 1 55.34 21.94 27.05
CA MET A 1 54.59 22.19 25.80
C MET A 1 53.21 21.58 25.98
N ALA A 2 52.24 22.43 26.23
CA ALA A 2 50.86 22.04 26.50
C ALA A 2 50.11 21.98 25.18
N SER A 3 49.62 20.82 24.83
CA SER A 3 48.74 20.65 23.69
C SER A 3 47.30 20.97 24.10
N GLY A 4 46.74 21.97 23.43
CA GLY A 4 45.38 22.44 23.66
C GLY A 4 44.33 21.36 23.34
N ILE A 5 43.48 21.08 24.30
CA ILE A 5 42.21 20.42 24.13
C ILE A 5 41.21 21.52 23.73
N THR A 6 40.73 21.45 22.52
CA THR A 6 39.65 22.31 22.05
C THR A 6 38.34 21.93 22.72
N ASP A 7 37.81 22.82 23.55
CA ASP A 7 36.47 22.75 24.14
C ASP A 7 35.42 22.59 23.05
N SER A 8 34.85 21.41 22.91
CA SER A 8 33.60 21.23 22.21
C SER A 8 32.47 21.78 23.10
N LYS A 9 31.91 22.93 22.75
CA LYS A 9 30.73 23.49 23.41
C LYS A 9 29.61 22.48 23.35
N ILE A 10 29.29 21.88 24.50
CA ILE A 10 28.05 21.13 24.69
C ILE A 10 26.91 22.17 24.67
N GLU A 11 26.16 22.21 23.62
CA GLU A 11 24.95 23.04 23.50
C GLU A 11 23.93 22.48 24.50
N ILE A 12 23.64 23.21 25.57
CA ILE A 12 22.62 22.83 26.56
C ILE A 12 21.27 23.07 25.91
N VAL A 13 20.66 22.03 25.34
CA VAL A 13 19.29 22.07 24.79
C VAL A 13 18.31 22.24 25.94
N THR A 14 17.61 23.36 26.00
CA THR A 14 16.64 23.64 27.06
C THR A 14 15.37 22.81 26.86
N GLU A 15 14.60 22.58 27.95
CA GLU A 15 13.31 21.89 27.87
C GLU A 15 12.33 22.66 26.95
N GLN A 16 12.48 23.96 26.83
CA GLN A 16 11.68 24.82 25.93
C GLN A 16 12.04 24.58 24.47
N ASP A 17 13.34 24.39 24.16
CA ASP A 17 13.80 24.03 22.80
C ASP A 17 13.28 22.66 22.39
N LEU A 18 13.28 21.69 23.33
CA LEU A 18 12.72 20.35 23.10
C LEU A 18 11.20 20.41 22.86
N ARG A 19 10.46 21.24 23.58
CA ARG A 19 9.02 21.44 23.37
C ARG A 19 8.74 22.09 22.01
N GLN A 20 9.52 23.08 21.60
CA GLN A 20 9.40 23.72 20.29
C GLN A 20 9.74 22.75 19.14
N ARG A 21 10.81 21.97 19.28
CA ARG A 21 11.17 20.93 18.31
C ARG A 21 10.05 19.90 18.18
N ARG A 22 9.48 19.41 19.29
CA ARG A 22 8.34 18.48 19.28
C ARG A 22 7.08 19.07 18.62
N ALA A 23 6.79 20.36 18.85
CA ALA A 23 5.65 21.03 18.23
C ALA A 23 5.83 21.17 16.70
N LYS A 24 7.03 21.55 16.24
CA LYS A 24 7.36 21.62 14.81
C LYS A 24 7.30 20.26 14.14
N GLU A 25 7.81 19.23 14.81
CA GLU A 25 7.77 17.86 14.30
C GLU A 25 6.34 17.33 14.20
N HIS A 26 5.49 17.59 15.21
CA HIS A 26 4.08 17.24 15.15
C HIS A 26 3.35 17.91 13.97
N GLN A 27 3.66 19.19 13.71
CA GLN A 27 3.11 19.92 12.57
C GLN A 27 3.58 19.33 11.25
N ARG A 28 4.86 18.99 11.13
CA ARG A 28 5.46 18.36 9.94
C ARG A 28 4.80 17.01 9.62
N VAL A 29 4.64 16.13 10.62
CA VAL A 29 3.98 14.83 10.45
C VAL A 29 2.52 14.99 10.00
N LYS A 30 1.80 15.97 10.57
CA LYS A 30 0.43 16.28 10.13
C LYS A 30 0.37 16.71 8.66
N LEU A 31 1.33 17.53 8.22
CA LEU A 31 1.43 17.99 6.84
C LEU A 31 1.80 16.83 5.89
N LEU A 32 2.77 15.99 6.27
CA LEU A 32 3.15 14.81 5.49
C LEU A 32 1.96 13.86 5.27
N LYS A 33 1.17 13.60 6.33
CA LYS A 33 -0.05 12.80 6.21
C LYS A 33 -1.05 13.44 5.24
N GLN A 34 -1.27 14.75 5.35
CA GLN A 34 -2.17 15.46 4.44
C GLN A 34 -1.71 15.37 2.97
N VAL A 35 -0.42 15.50 2.72
CA VAL A 35 0.17 15.35 1.37
C VAL A 35 -0.05 13.93 0.84
N THR A 36 0.18 12.93 1.67
CA THR A 36 -0.02 11.52 1.28
C THR A 36 -1.48 11.24 0.93
N ASP A 37 -2.42 11.68 1.78
CA ASP A 37 -3.85 11.52 1.53
C ASP A 37 -4.30 12.24 0.24
N LEU A 38 -3.79 13.44 0.01
CA LEU A 38 -4.08 14.20 -1.21
C LEU A 38 -3.52 13.54 -2.48
N ARG A 39 -2.32 12.97 -2.41
CA ARG A 39 -1.70 12.22 -3.51
C ARG A 39 -2.48 10.95 -3.85
N GLN A 40 -2.96 10.24 -2.83
CA GLN A 40 -3.80 9.07 -3.04
C GLN A 40 -5.11 9.46 -3.75
N GLN A 41 -5.82 10.48 -3.25
CA GLN A 41 -7.03 10.99 -3.89
C GLN A 41 -6.78 11.40 -5.34
N LEU A 42 -5.65 12.07 -5.60
CA LEU A 42 -5.25 12.47 -6.94
C LEU A 42 -5.05 11.26 -7.86
N SER A 43 -4.38 10.21 -7.38
CA SER A 43 -4.14 8.97 -8.13
C SER A 43 -5.46 8.24 -8.47
N GLU A 44 -6.39 8.18 -7.52
CA GLU A 44 -7.71 7.56 -7.71
C GLU A 44 -8.53 8.34 -8.77
N VAL A 45 -8.64 9.66 -8.62
CA VAL A 45 -9.39 10.50 -9.58
C VAL A 45 -8.77 10.46 -10.98
N LYS A 46 -7.43 10.42 -11.07
CA LYS A 46 -6.73 10.27 -12.36
C LYS A 46 -7.06 8.94 -13.02
N LYS A 47 -7.06 7.85 -12.25
CA LYS A 47 -7.43 6.53 -12.77
C LYS A 47 -8.86 6.51 -13.33
N ASP A 48 -9.80 7.12 -12.62
CA ASP A 48 -11.19 7.24 -13.07
C ASP A 48 -11.30 8.12 -14.34
N TYR A 49 -10.55 9.21 -14.39
CA TYR A 49 -10.44 10.07 -15.58
C TYR A 49 -9.94 9.29 -16.79
N ASP A 50 -8.86 8.53 -16.66
CA ASP A 50 -8.27 7.73 -17.74
C ASP A 50 -9.24 6.64 -18.22
N LEU A 51 -9.99 6.01 -17.32
CA LEU A 51 -11.04 5.04 -17.66
C LEU A 51 -12.18 5.72 -18.43
N THR A 52 -12.67 6.86 -17.97
CA THR A 52 -13.72 7.63 -18.63
C THR A 52 -13.27 8.09 -20.02
N LYS A 53 -12.02 8.55 -20.17
CA LYS A 53 -11.41 8.95 -21.44
C LYS A 53 -11.34 7.78 -22.43
N LYS A 54 -10.91 6.60 -21.99
CA LYS A 54 -10.90 5.38 -22.80
C LYS A 54 -12.30 4.98 -23.26
N TYR A 55 -13.28 5.10 -22.36
CA TYR A 55 -14.68 4.82 -22.69
C TYR A 55 -15.20 5.77 -23.78
N VAL A 56 -14.99 7.08 -23.64
CA VAL A 56 -15.38 8.08 -24.67
C VAL A 56 -14.74 7.76 -26.01
N ALA A 57 -13.43 7.49 -26.05
CA ALA A 57 -12.72 7.16 -27.29
C ALA A 57 -13.27 5.88 -27.96
N ALA A 58 -13.62 4.85 -27.19
CA ALA A 58 -14.24 3.63 -27.71
C ALA A 58 -15.66 3.89 -28.26
N SER A 59 -16.45 4.72 -27.56
CA SER A 59 -17.80 5.13 -27.96
C SER A 59 -17.79 5.97 -29.22
N ASP A 60 -16.84 6.90 -29.38
CA ASP A 60 -16.65 7.68 -30.60
C ASP A 60 -16.29 6.79 -31.81
N LYS A 61 -15.44 5.77 -31.58
CA LYS A 61 -15.13 4.79 -32.64
C LYS A 61 -16.37 3.99 -33.06
N LYS A 62 -17.18 3.58 -32.06
CA LYS A 62 -18.46 2.88 -32.32
C LYS A 62 -19.44 3.79 -33.06
N LEU A 63 -19.56 5.06 -32.66
CA LEU A 63 -20.40 6.06 -33.31
C LEU A 63 -20.06 6.23 -34.80
N LYS A 64 -18.76 6.41 -35.12
CA LYS A 64 -18.27 6.50 -36.50
C LYS A 64 -18.60 5.25 -37.32
N SER A 65 -18.58 4.06 -36.69
CA SER A 65 -18.96 2.80 -37.34
C SER A 65 -20.45 2.75 -37.65
N LEU A 66 -21.30 3.15 -36.71
CA LEU A 66 -22.77 3.21 -36.89
C LEU A 66 -23.17 4.25 -37.92
N GLU A 67 -22.54 5.41 -37.97
CA GLU A 67 -22.76 6.45 -38.99
C GLU A 67 -22.40 5.94 -40.39
N LYS A 68 -21.32 5.15 -40.52
CA LYS A 68 -21.02 4.48 -41.83
C LYS A 68 -22.06 3.45 -42.22
N GLN A 69 -22.57 2.66 -41.27
CA GLN A 69 -23.63 1.68 -41.53
C GLN A 69 -24.95 2.37 -41.94
N LEU A 70 -25.28 3.51 -41.33
CA LEU A 70 -26.46 4.29 -41.68
C LEU A 70 -26.39 4.85 -43.11
N VAL A 71 -25.19 5.23 -43.58
CA VAL A 71 -24.98 5.67 -44.98
C VAL A 71 -25.25 4.52 -45.98
N ALA A 72 -24.87 3.27 -45.55
CA ALA A 72 -25.12 2.08 -46.40
C ALA A 72 -26.59 1.63 -46.38
N ASN A 73 -27.24 1.73 -45.20
CA ASN A 73 -28.64 1.33 -44.99
C ASN A 73 -29.51 2.58 -44.72
N LYS A 74 -29.94 3.27 -45.80
CA LYS A 74 -30.76 4.47 -45.68
C LYS A 74 -32.04 4.19 -44.89
N ASN A 75 -32.26 4.95 -43.79
CA ASN A 75 -33.44 4.93 -42.90
C ASN A 75 -33.61 3.73 -41.98
N ASP A 76 -32.54 3.12 -41.50
CA ASP A 76 -32.63 2.13 -40.41
C ASP A 76 -32.92 2.85 -39.08
N GLU A 77 -34.19 2.83 -38.64
CA GLU A 77 -34.65 3.45 -37.39
C GLU A 77 -33.90 2.92 -36.14
N LYS A 78 -33.47 1.67 -36.16
CA LYS A 78 -32.75 1.05 -35.06
C LYS A 78 -31.36 1.65 -34.93
N ILE A 79 -30.65 1.83 -36.06
CA ILE A 79 -29.33 2.47 -36.10
C ILE A 79 -29.44 3.96 -35.69
N LEU A 80 -30.46 4.65 -36.14
CA LEU A 80 -30.72 6.06 -35.77
C LEU A 80 -30.93 6.20 -34.27
N LYS A 81 -31.68 5.29 -33.62
CA LYS A 81 -31.90 5.29 -32.17
C LYS A 81 -30.62 5.03 -31.42
N GLU A 82 -29.82 4.02 -31.83
CA GLU A 82 -28.54 3.70 -31.21
C GLU A 82 -27.53 4.86 -31.30
N ILE A 83 -27.48 5.56 -32.44
CA ILE A 83 -26.66 6.76 -32.61
C ILE A 83 -27.10 7.87 -31.66
N ALA A 84 -28.41 8.12 -31.50
CA ALA A 84 -28.91 9.16 -30.61
C ALA A 84 -28.61 8.86 -29.12
N GLU A 85 -28.80 7.62 -28.71
CA GLU A 85 -28.46 7.14 -27.35
C GLU A 85 -26.96 7.30 -27.10
N LEU A 86 -26.11 6.83 -28.01
CA LEU A 86 -24.65 6.89 -27.87
C LEU A 86 -24.13 8.35 -27.85
N LYS A 87 -24.68 9.25 -28.67
CA LYS A 87 -24.35 10.69 -28.64
C LYS A 87 -24.70 11.33 -27.28
N THR A 88 -25.83 10.94 -26.71
CA THR A 88 -26.25 11.43 -25.39
C THR A 88 -25.31 10.95 -24.30
N GLU A 89 -24.89 9.69 -24.38
CA GLU A 89 -23.97 9.08 -23.42
C GLU A 89 -22.56 9.68 -23.52
N ILE A 90 -22.03 9.88 -24.73
CA ILE A 90 -20.75 10.56 -24.95
C ILE A 90 -20.80 11.99 -24.38
N LYS A 91 -21.91 12.71 -24.59
CA LYS A 91 -22.07 14.06 -24.01
C LYS A 91 -22.05 14.05 -22.47
N ALA A 92 -22.73 13.09 -21.84
CA ALA A 92 -22.74 12.95 -20.40
C ALA A 92 -21.33 12.62 -19.85
N LYS A 93 -20.61 11.70 -20.52
CA LYS A 93 -19.25 11.31 -20.13
C LYS A 93 -18.23 12.44 -20.35
N ASN A 94 -18.40 13.28 -21.36
CA ASN A 94 -17.57 14.47 -21.53
C ASN A 94 -17.79 15.51 -20.41
N VAL A 95 -19.02 15.67 -19.91
CA VAL A 95 -19.29 16.51 -18.73
C VAL A 95 -18.61 15.92 -17.48
N GLU A 96 -18.63 14.61 -17.33
CA GLU A 96 -17.93 13.90 -16.25
C GLU A 96 -16.43 14.15 -16.30
N LEU A 97 -15.80 14.04 -17.48
CA LEU A 97 -14.37 14.35 -17.68
C LEU A 97 -14.03 15.79 -17.27
N VAL A 98 -14.86 16.77 -17.62
CA VAL A 98 -14.65 18.17 -17.22
C VAL A 98 -14.70 18.33 -15.69
N ASN A 99 -15.61 17.62 -15.03
CA ASN A 99 -15.72 17.67 -13.56
C ASN A 99 -14.53 16.98 -12.90
N GLN A 100 -14.12 15.81 -13.38
CA GLN A 100 -12.93 15.10 -12.89
C GLN A 100 -11.67 15.95 -13.05
N ASN A 101 -11.49 16.64 -14.18
CA ASN A 101 -10.39 17.59 -14.40
C ASN A 101 -10.37 18.71 -13.36
N LYS A 102 -11.52 19.32 -13.04
CA LYS A 102 -11.59 20.36 -11.99
C LYS A 102 -11.17 19.81 -10.61
N VAL A 103 -11.57 18.59 -10.29
CA VAL A 103 -11.16 17.93 -9.02
C VAL A 103 -9.65 17.69 -9.03
N ILE A 104 -9.10 17.18 -10.13
CA ILE A 104 -7.64 17.00 -10.30
C ILE A 104 -6.90 18.31 -10.08
N ASP A 105 -7.31 19.41 -10.71
CA ASP A 105 -6.69 20.73 -10.55
C ASP A 105 -6.72 21.22 -9.09
N THR A 106 -7.86 21.00 -8.41
CA THR A 106 -8.00 21.36 -7.00
C THR A 106 -7.06 20.54 -6.10
N LEU A 107 -6.94 19.24 -6.34
CA LEU A 107 -6.06 18.36 -5.57
C LEU A 107 -4.59 18.70 -5.82
N VAL A 108 -4.20 18.93 -7.07
CA VAL A 108 -2.84 19.34 -7.44
C VAL A 108 -2.46 20.65 -6.75
N THR A 109 -3.33 21.65 -6.76
CA THR A 109 -3.09 22.92 -6.07
C THR A 109 -2.87 22.69 -4.57
N LYS A 110 -3.73 21.89 -3.92
CA LYS A 110 -3.58 21.58 -2.49
C LYS A 110 -2.27 20.84 -2.17
N VAL A 111 -1.85 19.88 -3.02
CA VAL A 111 -0.57 19.18 -2.86
C VAL A 111 0.59 20.18 -2.97
N THR A 112 0.55 21.06 -3.97
CA THR A 112 1.60 22.07 -4.20
C THR A 112 1.70 23.07 -3.04
N ASP A 113 0.56 23.58 -2.58
CA ASP A 113 0.50 24.54 -1.45
C ASP A 113 1.01 23.91 -0.15
N THR A 114 0.67 22.66 0.10
CA THR A 114 1.09 21.94 1.31
C THR A 114 2.59 21.61 1.24
N ASN A 115 3.12 21.24 0.08
CA ASN A 115 4.54 21.00 -0.12
C ASN A 115 5.37 22.29 -0.01
N SER A 116 4.90 23.43 -0.53
CA SER A 116 5.61 24.71 -0.44
C SER A 116 5.78 25.20 1.01
N THR A 117 4.94 24.73 1.92
CA THR A 117 5.05 25.00 3.37
C THR A 117 6.17 24.18 4.02
N THR A 118 6.57 23.06 3.40
CA THR A 118 7.61 22.14 3.91
C THR A 118 8.97 22.31 3.25
N VAL A 119 9.01 22.85 2.01
CA VAL A 119 10.26 23.06 1.23
C VAL A 119 10.17 24.41 0.56
N ALA A 120 11.11 25.31 0.83
CA ALA A 120 11.25 26.56 0.09
C ALA A 120 11.74 26.22 -1.33
N ASP A 121 10.84 26.13 -2.30
CA ASP A 121 11.16 25.81 -3.69
C ASP A 121 10.93 26.98 -4.62
N ASN A 122 12.03 27.41 -5.26
CA ASN A 122 12.04 28.35 -6.38
C ASN A 122 12.18 27.53 -7.68
N SER A 123 11.18 26.73 -8.06
CA SER A 123 11.23 26.04 -9.34
C SER A 123 10.89 26.98 -10.50
N THR A 124 11.92 27.46 -11.18
CA THR A 124 11.82 28.20 -12.46
C THR A 124 11.74 27.25 -13.67
N SER A 125 11.65 25.93 -13.42
CA SER A 125 11.79 24.90 -14.47
C SER A 125 10.58 24.75 -15.39
N GLY A 126 9.41 25.28 -15.03
CA GLY A 126 8.18 25.05 -15.78
C GLY A 126 7.59 23.63 -15.67
N ILE A 127 8.17 22.80 -14.79
CA ILE A 127 7.71 21.46 -14.41
C ILE A 127 7.68 21.41 -12.89
N ASN A 128 6.52 21.09 -12.34
CA ASN A 128 6.34 20.87 -10.90
C ASN A 128 6.36 19.37 -10.61
N LEU A 129 7.35 18.90 -9.85
CA LEU A 129 7.40 17.52 -9.39
C LEU A 129 6.43 17.35 -8.21
N LEU A 130 5.53 16.39 -8.31
CA LEU A 130 4.52 16.05 -7.29
C LEU A 130 4.91 14.82 -6.47
N SER A 131 5.66 13.89 -7.08
CA SER A 131 6.23 12.70 -6.45
C SER A 131 7.40 12.21 -7.30
N PRO A 132 8.49 11.74 -6.70
CA PRO A 132 8.81 11.68 -5.26
C PRO A 132 9.19 13.01 -4.67
N ASP A 133 9.30 13.08 -3.34
CA ASP A 133 9.88 14.23 -2.66
C ASP A 133 11.37 14.30 -2.94
N VAL A 134 11.83 15.47 -3.35
CA VAL A 134 13.25 15.74 -3.57
C VAL A 134 13.75 16.81 -2.58
N VAL A 135 14.93 16.61 -2.05
CA VAL A 135 15.59 17.54 -1.15
C VAL A 135 16.82 18.15 -1.82
N LEU A 136 17.09 19.41 -1.53
CA LEU A 136 18.28 20.08 -2.05
C LEU A 136 19.48 19.74 -1.16
N THR A 137 20.40 18.93 -1.66
CA THR A 137 21.62 18.53 -0.95
C THR A 137 22.83 19.10 -1.69
N ARG A 138 23.54 20.03 -1.08
CA ARG A 138 24.72 20.70 -1.66
C ARG A 138 24.50 21.27 -3.07
N GLY A 139 23.30 21.84 -3.31
CA GLY A 139 22.94 22.43 -4.60
C GLY A 139 22.44 21.47 -5.65
N VAL A 140 22.31 20.17 -5.34
CA VAL A 140 21.73 19.16 -6.22
C VAL A 140 20.41 18.67 -5.62
N LYS A 141 19.36 18.62 -6.44
CA LYS A 141 18.10 17.96 -6.04
C LYS A 141 18.35 16.46 -5.94
N THR A 142 18.11 15.88 -4.78
CA THR A 142 18.34 14.46 -4.52
C THR A 142 17.09 13.82 -3.93
N MET A 143 16.88 12.57 -4.25
CA MET A 143 15.87 11.70 -3.64
C MET A 143 16.58 10.49 -3.03
N PRO A 144 16.52 10.27 -1.72
CA PRO A 144 17.08 9.08 -1.11
C PRO A 144 16.29 7.83 -1.53
N LEU A 145 16.99 6.80 -2.00
CA LEU A 145 16.43 5.50 -2.37
C LEU A 145 16.68 4.47 -1.29
N GLN A 146 15.70 3.58 -1.11
CA GLN A 146 15.95 2.32 -0.40
C GLN A 146 17.00 1.48 -1.15
N PRO A 147 17.89 0.75 -0.47
CA PRO A 147 18.98 -0.01 -1.11
C PRO A 147 18.51 -0.96 -2.21
N ASN A 148 17.32 -1.54 -2.08
CA ASN A 148 16.78 -2.56 -2.97
C ASN A 148 15.69 -2.05 -3.92
N SER A 149 15.44 -0.74 -3.99
CA SER A 149 14.45 -0.18 -4.91
C SER A 149 14.90 -0.41 -6.36
N LEU A 150 14.09 -1.14 -7.14
CA LEU A 150 14.36 -1.42 -8.56
C LEU A 150 13.60 -0.46 -9.49
N ARG A 151 12.53 0.16 -9.00
CA ARG A 151 11.66 1.04 -9.77
C ARG A 151 11.19 2.22 -8.91
N ILE A 152 10.79 3.29 -9.59
CA ILE A 152 10.23 4.49 -8.96
C ILE A 152 9.10 5.02 -9.85
N SER A 153 7.96 5.39 -9.27
CA SER A 153 6.93 6.17 -9.97
C SER A 153 7.22 7.65 -9.79
N VAL A 154 7.30 8.37 -10.91
CA VAL A 154 7.50 9.82 -10.95
C VAL A 154 6.24 10.48 -11.44
N MET A 155 5.66 11.37 -10.62
CA MET A 155 4.48 12.16 -10.95
C MET A 155 4.83 13.63 -10.95
N GLY A 156 4.40 14.36 -11.96
CA GLY A 156 4.63 15.80 -12.06
C GLY A 156 3.56 16.50 -12.88
N ARG A 157 3.64 17.82 -12.89
CA ARG A 157 2.79 18.68 -13.72
C ARG A 157 3.63 19.60 -14.57
N VAL A 158 3.43 19.57 -15.88
CA VAL A 158 3.98 20.56 -16.80
C VAL A 158 3.08 21.81 -16.78
N LEU A 159 3.68 22.97 -16.52
CA LEU A 159 2.99 24.25 -16.56
C LEU A 159 2.75 24.65 -18.03
N GLN A 160 1.60 25.25 -18.34
CA GLN A 160 1.22 25.63 -19.69
C GLN A 160 1.32 24.45 -20.69
N PRO A 161 0.50 23.38 -20.49
CA PRO A 161 0.62 22.15 -21.27
C PRO A 161 0.21 22.31 -22.74
N SER A 162 -0.52 23.38 -23.08
CA SER A 162 -1.06 23.62 -24.44
C SER A 162 0.02 23.87 -25.51
N ASP A 163 1.22 24.27 -25.11
CA ASP A 163 2.36 24.53 -26.02
C ASP A 163 3.41 23.40 -26.00
N VAL A 164 3.13 22.30 -25.31
CA VAL A 164 4.03 21.16 -25.18
C VAL A 164 3.82 20.19 -26.34
N ILE A 165 4.88 19.99 -27.13
CA ILE A 165 4.89 19.07 -28.27
C ILE A 165 5.66 17.79 -28.04
N GLY A 166 6.33 17.67 -26.88
CA GLY A 166 7.02 16.47 -26.45
C GLY A 166 7.30 16.47 -24.94
N LEU A 167 7.20 15.33 -24.32
CA LEU A 167 7.58 15.12 -22.90
C LEU A 167 8.44 13.87 -22.81
N LYS A 168 9.65 14.02 -22.29
CA LYS A 168 10.61 12.92 -22.17
C LYS A 168 11.08 12.76 -20.73
N MET A 169 11.26 11.52 -20.31
CA MET A 169 11.91 11.16 -19.04
C MET A 169 13.07 10.21 -19.32
N ASN A 170 14.31 10.62 -18.98
CA ASN A 170 15.54 9.88 -19.33
C ASN A 170 15.61 9.44 -20.81
N ASN A 171 15.22 10.31 -21.74
CA ASN A 171 15.12 10.09 -23.18
C ASN A 171 13.94 9.19 -23.66
N GLU A 172 13.19 8.56 -22.77
CA GLU A 172 11.97 7.85 -23.09
C GLU A 172 10.83 8.87 -23.35
N ASP A 173 10.08 8.71 -24.43
CA ASP A 173 8.93 9.57 -24.74
C ASP A 173 7.74 9.17 -23.88
N ILE A 174 7.23 10.10 -23.09
CA ILE A 174 6.13 9.90 -22.17
C ILE A 174 4.98 10.88 -22.40
N LEU A 175 4.92 11.52 -23.59
CA LEU A 175 3.89 12.51 -23.92
C LEU A 175 2.48 11.92 -23.79
N ASP A 176 2.28 10.66 -24.19
CA ASP A 176 1.01 9.97 -24.08
C ASP A 176 0.55 9.73 -22.64
N ASN A 177 1.47 9.81 -21.68
CA ASN A 177 1.17 9.72 -20.25
C ASN A 177 0.71 11.07 -19.65
N MET A 178 0.77 12.15 -20.43
CA MET A 178 0.37 13.49 -19.99
C MET A 178 -1.11 13.75 -20.27
N THR A 179 -1.82 14.24 -19.26
CA THR A 179 -3.21 14.69 -19.40
C THR A 179 -3.27 16.11 -20.01
N GLU A 180 -4.44 16.54 -20.47
CA GLU A 180 -4.66 17.87 -21.05
C GLU A 180 -4.30 19.03 -20.10
N ASN A 181 -4.40 18.81 -18.79
CA ASN A 181 -3.99 19.78 -17.77
C ASN A 181 -2.52 19.67 -17.35
N GLY A 182 -1.72 18.89 -18.10
CA GLY A 182 -0.27 18.77 -17.93
C GLY A 182 0.20 17.80 -16.86
N LEU A 183 -0.71 17.03 -16.20
CA LEU A 183 -0.34 16.04 -15.23
C LEU A 183 0.19 14.79 -15.94
N PHE A 184 1.34 14.27 -15.49
CA PHE A 184 1.94 13.03 -15.98
C PHE A 184 2.35 12.11 -14.82
N GLU A 185 2.41 10.81 -15.11
CA GLU A 185 2.96 9.79 -14.22
C GLU A 185 3.68 8.74 -15.07
N HIS A 186 4.90 8.37 -14.64
CA HIS A 186 5.69 7.39 -15.34
C HIS A 186 6.54 6.57 -14.35
N GLU A 187 6.62 5.27 -14.59
CA GLU A 187 7.43 4.35 -13.78
C GLU A 187 8.81 4.16 -14.43
N LEU A 188 9.86 4.51 -13.71
CA LEU A 188 11.25 4.33 -14.15
C LEU A 188 11.91 3.12 -13.52
N GLN A 189 12.66 2.38 -14.30
CA GLN A 189 13.59 1.38 -13.79
C GLN A 189 14.88 2.05 -13.32
N LEU A 190 15.32 1.70 -12.11
CA LEU A 190 16.49 2.28 -11.49
C LEU A 190 17.76 1.47 -11.82
N LEU A 191 18.87 2.17 -12.00
CA LEU A 191 20.19 1.57 -12.20
C LEU A 191 20.77 1.05 -10.87
N GLN A 192 21.79 0.20 -10.96
CA GLN A 192 22.64 -0.13 -9.80
C GLN A 192 23.47 1.12 -9.44
N GLY A 193 23.18 1.73 -8.29
CA GLY A 193 23.83 2.96 -7.83
C GLY A 193 22.92 4.17 -7.95
N ASP A 194 23.52 5.36 -7.94
CA ASP A 194 22.80 6.63 -8.08
C ASP A 194 22.24 6.75 -9.50
N THR A 195 20.95 7.07 -9.62
CA THR A 195 20.28 7.17 -10.91
C THR A 195 19.90 8.62 -11.18
N PRO A 196 20.53 9.32 -12.16
CA PRO A 196 20.09 10.64 -12.58
C PRO A 196 18.74 10.52 -13.30
N ILE A 197 17.82 11.42 -12.95
CA ILE A 197 16.49 11.51 -13.56
C ILE A 197 16.35 12.90 -14.16
N SER A 198 15.99 12.93 -15.43
CA SER A 198 15.79 14.16 -16.20
C SER A 198 14.42 14.12 -16.87
N ILE A 199 13.61 15.12 -16.59
CA ILE A 199 12.30 15.32 -17.20
C ILE A 199 12.42 16.54 -18.11
N VAL A 200 12.10 16.39 -19.39
CA VAL A 200 12.22 17.43 -20.40
C VAL A 200 10.89 17.60 -21.12
N ALA A 201 10.25 18.76 -20.90
CA ALA A 201 9.12 19.18 -21.72
C ALA A 201 9.63 20.03 -22.88
N ILE A 202 9.33 19.60 -24.11
CA ILE A 202 9.68 20.28 -25.36
C ILE A 202 8.45 21.08 -25.79
N ARG A 203 8.67 22.37 -26.03
CA ARG A 203 7.62 23.32 -26.39
C ARG A 203 7.77 23.77 -27.85
N GLU A 204 6.74 24.37 -28.41
CA GLU A 204 6.84 25.04 -29.69
C GLU A 204 8.03 26.01 -29.73
N LYS A 205 8.66 26.16 -30.91
CA LYS A 205 9.87 26.98 -31.12
C LYS A 205 11.09 26.49 -30.32
N ASP A 206 11.25 25.17 -30.12
CA ASP A 206 12.40 24.52 -29.46
C ASP A 206 12.72 25.00 -28.03
N LYS A 207 11.76 25.64 -27.36
CA LYS A 207 11.89 25.95 -25.94
C LYS A 207 11.78 24.68 -25.13
N LYS A 208 12.63 24.55 -24.09
CA LYS A 208 12.64 23.38 -23.20
C LYS A 208 12.44 23.82 -21.76
N SER A 209 11.60 23.08 -21.05
CA SER A 209 11.52 23.09 -19.59
C SER A 209 12.17 21.82 -19.08
N ILE A 210 13.11 21.95 -18.15
CA ILE A 210 13.89 20.81 -17.68
C ILE A 210 13.82 20.79 -16.15
N GLU A 211 13.43 19.61 -15.62
CA GLU A 211 13.53 19.29 -14.20
C GLU A 211 14.48 18.10 -14.04
N GLN A 212 15.44 18.21 -13.10
CA GLN A 212 16.43 17.18 -12.88
C GLN A 212 16.63 16.93 -11.40
N PHE A 213 16.75 15.66 -11.05
CA PHE A 213 17.16 15.23 -9.71
C PHE A 213 17.92 13.90 -9.79
N VAL A 214 18.59 13.55 -8.71
CA VAL A 214 19.33 12.30 -8.61
C VAL A 214 18.68 11.42 -7.57
N ALA A 215 18.25 10.24 -7.98
CA ALA A 215 17.86 9.19 -7.06
C ALA A 215 19.14 8.57 -6.47
N VAL A 216 19.44 8.92 -5.22
CA VAL A 216 20.71 8.57 -4.55
C VAL A 216 20.51 7.32 -3.71
N ARG A 217 21.26 6.28 -4.05
CA ARG A 217 21.39 5.12 -3.14
C ARG A 217 22.37 5.50 -2.04
N ASN A 218 21.85 5.72 -0.86
CA ASN A 218 22.68 6.03 0.30
C ASN A 218 23.72 4.92 0.51
N LYS A 219 24.94 5.17 0.06
CA LYS A 219 26.13 4.44 0.48
C LYS A 219 26.54 4.96 1.86
N LEU A 220 25.71 4.77 2.87
CA LEU A 220 26.22 4.78 4.24
C LEU A 220 27.28 3.67 4.30
N ASP A 221 28.43 4.01 4.90
CA ASP A 221 29.42 3.00 5.29
C ASP A 221 28.65 1.81 5.86
N PRO A 222 28.77 0.60 5.27
CA PRO A 222 27.94 -0.55 5.66
C PRO A 222 27.98 -0.82 7.18
N ILE A 223 29.11 -0.52 7.83
CA ILE A 223 29.28 -0.66 9.28
C ILE A 223 28.45 0.41 10.01
N LYS A 224 28.45 1.65 9.53
CA LYS A 224 27.73 2.77 10.16
C LYS A 224 26.21 2.66 9.92
N ALA A 225 25.79 2.20 8.74
CA ALA A 225 24.40 1.90 8.43
C ALA A 225 23.88 0.78 9.33
N ARG A 226 24.66 -0.28 9.52
CA ARG A 226 24.31 -1.41 10.39
C ARG A 226 24.24 -1.01 11.87
N GLN A 227 25.17 -0.19 12.36
CA GLN A 227 25.17 0.30 13.76
C GLN A 227 23.99 1.25 14.04
N LEU A 228 23.65 2.12 13.12
CA LEU A 228 22.49 3.02 13.24
C LEU A 228 21.18 2.23 13.19
N ASP A 229 21.11 1.22 12.33
CA ASP A 229 19.95 0.34 12.19
C ASP A 229 19.76 -0.56 13.43
N GLU A 230 20.84 -1.10 13.99
CA GLU A 230 20.80 -1.87 15.25
C GLU A 230 20.35 -1.02 16.46
N LEU A 231 20.83 0.21 16.58
CA LEU A 231 20.43 1.13 17.66
C LEU A 231 18.97 1.52 17.51
N PHE A 232 18.53 1.85 16.31
CA PHE A 232 17.14 2.14 16.01
C PHE A 232 16.26 0.94 16.34
N THR A 233 16.63 -0.24 15.86
CA THR A 233 15.86 -1.46 16.07
C THR A 233 15.72 -1.84 17.54
N ARG A 234 16.76 -1.63 18.35
CA ARG A 234 16.68 -1.84 19.81
C ARG A 234 15.68 -0.87 20.45
N ARG A 235 15.81 0.43 20.18
CA ARG A 235 14.89 1.45 20.69
C ARG A 235 13.46 1.20 20.22
N PHE A 236 13.27 0.83 18.95
CA PHE A 236 11.99 0.55 18.37
C PHE A 236 11.32 -0.68 19.01
N ARG A 237 12.12 -1.72 19.31
CA ARG A 237 11.63 -2.92 20.03
C ARG A 237 11.14 -2.58 21.43
N ASP A 238 11.87 -1.74 22.15
CA ASP A 238 11.48 -1.32 23.50
C ASP A 238 10.17 -0.51 23.46
N ASP A 239 9.97 0.32 22.46
CA ASP A 239 8.74 1.13 22.28
C ASP A 239 7.53 0.30 21.80
N LEU A 240 7.75 -0.79 21.06
CA LEU A 240 6.66 -1.63 20.50
C LEU A 240 6.10 -2.64 21.51
N GLY A 241 6.88 -3.07 22.50
CA GLY A 241 6.44 -4.04 23.51
C GLY A 241 6.36 -5.49 23.02
N ASP A 242 5.50 -6.28 23.66
CA ASP A 242 5.41 -7.72 23.42
C ASP A 242 4.60 -8.08 22.17
N TYR A 243 5.08 -9.10 21.46
CA TYR A 243 4.42 -9.63 20.27
C TYR A 243 3.75 -10.97 20.53
N HIS A 244 2.50 -11.08 20.17
CA HIS A 244 1.68 -12.27 20.30
C HIS A 244 1.15 -12.71 18.93
N ALA A 245 0.92 -14.02 18.78
CA ALA A 245 0.25 -14.54 17.59
C ALA A 245 -0.77 -15.63 17.98
N LEU A 246 -1.96 -15.52 17.41
CA LEU A 246 -2.94 -16.60 17.32
C LEU A 246 -2.88 -17.14 15.90
N VAL A 247 -2.41 -18.38 15.74
CA VAL A 247 -2.25 -19.02 14.45
C VAL A 247 -3.22 -20.19 14.38
N ILE A 248 -4.09 -20.21 13.36
CA ILE A 248 -5.16 -21.19 13.21
C ILE A 248 -5.01 -21.85 11.83
N GLY A 249 -4.97 -23.19 11.81
CA GLY A 249 -4.93 -23.99 10.58
C GLY A 249 -5.94 -25.12 10.61
N ASN A 250 -6.89 -25.13 9.69
CA ASN A 250 -7.97 -26.08 9.63
C ASN A 250 -7.93 -26.88 8.32
N ASN A 251 -7.63 -28.18 8.39
CA ASN A 251 -7.68 -29.11 7.25
C ASN A 251 -8.90 -30.05 7.33
N ASN A 252 -9.16 -30.60 8.53
CA ASN A 252 -10.08 -31.71 8.71
C ASN A 252 -11.47 -31.20 9.11
N TYR A 253 -12.37 -31.18 8.18
CA TYR A 253 -13.76 -30.72 8.37
C TYR A 253 -14.71 -31.91 8.49
N SER A 254 -15.66 -31.80 9.41
CA SER A 254 -16.62 -32.89 9.64
C SER A 254 -17.69 -32.99 8.55
N LYS A 255 -18.00 -31.91 7.86
CA LYS A 255 -19.11 -31.82 6.88
C LYS A 255 -18.78 -30.97 5.63
N LEU A 256 -17.53 -30.58 5.45
CA LEU A 256 -17.03 -29.95 4.24
C LEU A 256 -15.86 -30.77 3.68
N GLU A 257 -15.43 -30.45 2.47
CA GLU A 257 -14.24 -31.05 1.89
C GLU A 257 -13.00 -30.69 2.72
N ASN A 258 -12.14 -31.69 2.93
CA ASN A 258 -10.87 -31.44 3.66
C ASN A 258 -9.89 -30.67 2.82
N LEU A 259 -9.15 -29.74 3.46
CA LEU A 259 -8.01 -29.07 2.88
C LEU A 259 -6.73 -29.86 3.08
N LYS A 260 -5.66 -29.49 2.39
CA LYS A 260 -4.39 -30.24 2.40
C LYS A 260 -3.26 -29.47 3.09
N THR A 261 -3.19 -28.14 2.92
CA THR A 261 -2.02 -27.35 3.31
C THR A 261 -2.23 -26.44 4.51
N ALA A 262 -3.46 -26.05 4.84
CA ALA A 262 -3.74 -25.04 5.85
C ALA A 262 -3.14 -25.34 7.24
N VAL A 263 -3.06 -26.60 7.63
CA VAL A 263 -2.42 -27.02 8.89
C VAL A 263 -0.91 -26.87 8.83
N ASP A 264 -0.27 -27.24 7.73
CA ASP A 264 1.19 -27.14 7.59
C ASP A 264 1.62 -25.69 7.36
N ASP A 265 0.83 -24.90 6.66
CA ASP A 265 0.99 -23.44 6.55
C ASP A 265 0.97 -22.78 7.93
N ALA A 266 -0.04 -23.11 8.75
CA ALA A 266 -0.17 -22.58 10.10
C ALA A 266 1.02 -22.98 11.01
N LYS A 267 1.49 -24.24 10.93
CA LYS A 267 2.65 -24.70 11.69
C LYS A 267 3.92 -23.97 11.30
N GLU A 268 4.18 -23.78 9.99
CA GLU A 268 5.38 -23.10 9.54
C GLU A 268 5.34 -21.62 9.86
N VAL A 269 4.20 -20.94 9.66
CA VAL A 269 4.01 -19.55 10.09
C VAL A 269 4.26 -19.40 11.59
N ALA A 270 3.69 -20.28 12.43
CA ALA A 270 3.91 -20.28 13.86
C ALA A 270 5.41 -20.48 14.22
N SER A 271 6.09 -21.36 13.49
CA SER A 271 7.54 -21.64 13.67
C SER A 271 8.37 -20.38 13.36
N VAL A 272 8.14 -19.74 12.21
CA VAL A 272 8.87 -18.52 11.80
C VAL A 272 8.61 -17.37 12.77
N LEU A 273 7.35 -17.09 13.11
CA LEU A 273 6.99 -16.05 14.06
C LEU A 273 7.65 -16.27 15.43
N LYS A 274 7.70 -17.50 15.91
CA LYS A 274 8.33 -17.84 17.19
C LYS A 274 9.85 -17.74 17.12
N LYS A 275 10.49 -18.34 16.11
CA LYS A 275 11.96 -18.49 16.05
C LYS A 275 12.67 -17.24 15.57
N LYS A 276 12.15 -16.59 14.52
CA LYS A 276 12.78 -15.42 13.90
C LYS A 276 12.33 -14.11 14.55
N TYR A 277 11.05 -14.02 14.92
CA TYR A 277 10.45 -12.78 15.43
C TYR A 277 10.19 -12.75 16.93
N GLY A 278 10.34 -13.89 17.63
CA GLY A 278 10.19 -13.95 19.09
C GLY A 278 8.75 -13.83 19.60
N TYR A 279 7.75 -14.10 18.75
CA TYR A 279 6.35 -14.00 19.14
C TYR A 279 5.97 -15.06 20.17
N LYS A 280 5.07 -14.69 21.08
CA LYS A 280 4.36 -15.61 22.00
C LYS A 280 3.19 -16.22 21.22
N VAL A 281 3.42 -17.40 20.63
CA VAL A 281 2.48 -18.03 19.68
C VAL A 281 1.54 -19.01 20.39
N LYS A 282 0.23 -18.88 20.13
CA LYS A 282 -0.80 -19.90 20.37
C LYS A 282 -1.21 -20.48 19.02
N LEU A 283 -0.92 -21.78 18.81
CA LEU A 283 -1.26 -22.50 17.59
C LEU A 283 -2.51 -23.36 17.83
N LEU A 284 -3.50 -23.22 16.97
CA LEU A 284 -4.71 -24.04 16.94
C LEU A 284 -4.75 -24.83 15.63
N ILE A 285 -4.91 -26.13 15.74
CA ILE A 285 -4.98 -27.05 14.59
C ILE A 285 -6.34 -27.76 14.61
N ASN A 286 -7.05 -27.68 13.47
CA ASN A 286 -8.38 -28.28 13.31
C ASN A 286 -9.35 -27.85 14.41
N ALA A 287 -9.43 -26.56 14.66
CA ALA A 287 -10.21 -26.00 15.74
C ALA A 287 -11.69 -25.88 15.39
N ASP A 288 -12.54 -26.21 16.34
CA ASP A 288 -13.97 -25.95 16.31
C ASP A 288 -14.30 -24.48 16.65
N GLN A 289 -15.55 -24.09 16.48
CA GLN A 289 -16.02 -22.72 16.72
C GLN A 289 -15.72 -22.24 18.14
N ILE A 290 -16.01 -23.07 19.14
CA ILE A 290 -15.86 -22.71 20.56
C ILE A 290 -14.39 -22.46 20.87
N THR A 291 -13.49 -23.30 20.38
CA THR A 291 -12.04 -23.16 20.57
C THR A 291 -11.50 -21.90 19.93
N MET A 292 -11.94 -21.56 18.70
CA MET A 292 -11.54 -20.36 18.01
C MET A 292 -12.02 -19.09 18.74
N LEU A 293 -13.31 -19.02 19.09
CA LEU A 293 -13.90 -17.89 19.79
C LEU A 293 -13.30 -17.70 21.19
N LYS A 294 -13.06 -18.80 21.92
CA LYS A 294 -12.39 -18.75 23.21
C LYS A 294 -10.98 -18.21 23.10
N ALA A 295 -10.22 -18.60 22.08
CA ALA A 295 -8.88 -18.07 21.88
C ALA A 295 -8.87 -16.55 21.58
N LEU A 296 -9.80 -16.06 20.76
CA LEU A 296 -9.97 -14.62 20.50
C LEU A 296 -10.35 -13.87 21.79
N THR A 297 -11.27 -14.41 22.59
CA THR A 297 -11.66 -13.83 23.87
C THR A 297 -10.49 -13.79 24.86
N ASP A 298 -9.73 -14.91 24.98
CA ASP A 298 -8.54 -14.99 25.85
C ASP A 298 -7.54 -13.88 25.51
N TYR A 299 -7.29 -13.61 24.21
CA TYR A 299 -6.38 -12.53 23.79
C TYR A 299 -6.98 -11.14 24.04
N LYS A 300 -8.27 -10.94 23.81
CA LYS A 300 -8.96 -9.67 24.12
C LYS A 300 -8.79 -9.31 25.61
N ASP A 301 -8.95 -10.28 26.50
CA ASP A 301 -8.90 -10.07 27.94
C ASP A 301 -7.45 -9.91 28.47
N LYS A 302 -6.50 -10.62 27.86
CA LYS A 302 -5.10 -10.69 28.31
C LYS A 302 -4.26 -9.51 27.83
N LEU A 303 -4.43 -9.07 26.58
CA LEU A 303 -3.52 -8.11 25.97
C LEU A 303 -3.73 -6.68 26.48
N GLY A 304 -2.64 -5.97 26.69
CA GLY A 304 -2.60 -4.57 27.10
C GLY A 304 -2.29 -3.62 25.95
N LYS A 305 -2.29 -2.33 26.26
CA LYS A 305 -2.07 -1.23 25.29
C LYS A 305 -0.65 -1.16 24.68
N TYR A 306 0.28 -1.96 25.17
CA TYR A 306 1.65 -2.05 24.65
C TYR A 306 1.91 -3.36 23.92
N ASP A 307 0.91 -4.24 23.83
CA ASP A 307 1.04 -5.51 23.14
C ASP A 307 0.69 -5.36 21.65
N ASN A 308 1.21 -6.28 20.85
CA ASN A 308 0.93 -6.42 19.45
C ASN A 308 0.38 -7.83 19.19
N LEU A 309 -0.63 -7.95 18.32
CA LEU A 309 -1.25 -9.23 18.02
C LEU A 309 -1.30 -9.46 16.50
N MET A 310 -0.82 -10.62 16.08
CA MET A 310 -1.14 -11.18 14.77
C MET A 310 -2.17 -12.31 14.93
N VAL A 311 -3.21 -12.28 14.11
CA VAL A 311 -4.13 -13.40 13.95
C VAL A 311 -3.95 -13.95 12.55
N TYR A 312 -3.40 -15.15 12.43
CA TYR A 312 -3.27 -15.87 11.16
C TYR A 312 -4.35 -16.96 11.08
N TYR A 313 -5.08 -16.99 9.98
CA TYR A 313 -6.09 -18.00 9.73
C TYR A 313 -5.89 -18.63 8.34
N ALA A 314 -5.72 -19.95 8.31
CA ALA A 314 -5.75 -20.74 7.09
C ALA A 314 -6.86 -21.79 7.21
N GLY A 315 -7.80 -21.79 6.27
CA GLY A 315 -8.97 -22.67 6.32
C GLY A 315 -10.06 -22.22 5.34
N HIS A 316 -11.20 -22.91 5.37
CA HIS A 316 -12.33 -22.52 4.53
C HIS A 316 -12.89 -21.15 4.91
N GLY A 317 -13.26 -20.40 3.88
CA GLY A 317 -14.11 -19.22 3.96
C GLY A 317 -15.35 -19.38 3.09
N LEU A 318 -16.47 -18.86 3.52
CA LEU A 318 -17.72 -18.89 2.76
C LEU A 318 -18.37 -17.51 2.74
N LEU A 319 -19.19 -17.27 1.71
CA LEU A 319 -20.12 -16.14 1.65
C LEU A 319 -21.53 -16.64 1.95
N ASP A 320 -22.34 -15.78 2.55
CA ASP A 320 -23.77 -15.99 2.56
C ASP A 320 -24.44 -15.35 1.34
N GLU A 321 -25.77 -15.45 1.26
CA GLU A 321 -26.58 -14.90 0.16
C GLU A 321 -26.51 -13.37 0.05
N GLN A 322 -26.08 -12.69 1.11
CA GLN A 322 -25.88 -11.25 1.17
C GLN A 322 -24.40 -10.85 1.00
N GLU A 323 -23.56 -11.77 0.53
CA GLU A 323 -22.11 -11.58 0.34
C GLU A 323 -21.33 -11.26 1.62
N ASN A 324 -21.85 -11.62 2.81
CA ASN A 324 -21.08 -11.55 4.03
C ASN A 324 -20.09 -12.71 4.10
N GLY A 325 -18.86 -12.43 4.49
CA GLY A 325 -17.79 -13.43 4.63
C GLY A 325 -17.74 -14.04 6.02
N TYR A 326 -17.32 -15.33 6.05
CA TYR A 326 -17.22 -16.11 7.28
C TYR A 326 -15.98 -16.97 7.30
N TRP A 327 -15.33 -17.11 8.45
CA TRP A 327 -14.38 -18.19 8.74
C TRP A 327 -15.12 -19.43 9.15
N ILE A 328 -14.69 -20.58 8.67
CA ILE A 328 -15.40 -21.84 8.84
C ILE A 328 -14.62 -22.75 9.79
N PRO A 329 -15.11 -22.96 11.04
CA PRO A 329 -14.55 -23.92 11.96
C PRO A 329 -14.73 -25.36 11.48
N THR A 330 -13.97 -26.32 12.02
CA THR A 330 -13.97 -27.71 11.55
C THR A 330 -15.26 -28.46 11.85
N ASP A 331 -16.05 -28.00 12.81
CA ASP A 331 -17.35 -28.57 13.20
C ASP A 331 -18.56 -27.89 12.50
N ALA A 332 -18.29 -26.98 11.56
CA ALA A 332 -19.34 -26.28 10.82
C ALA A 332 -19.92 -27.12 9.67
N ASP A 333 -21.14 -26.78 9.29
CA ASP A 333 -21.86 -27.32 8.14
C ASP A 333 -22.05 -26.24 7.08
N ALA A 334 -21.87 -26.56 5.79
CA ALA A 334 -22.07 -25.61 4.70
C ALA A 334 -23.53 -25.10 4.58
N LYS A 335 -24.49 -25.86 5.13
CA LYS A 335 -25.93 -25.54 5.08
C LYS A 335 -26.47 -24.91 6.37
N ASP A 336 -25.67 -24.88 7.44
CA ASP A 336 -26.04 -24.34 8.74
C ASP A 336 -25.04 -23.32 9.24
N LYS A 337 -25.42 -22.04 9.20
CA LYS A 337 -24.57 -20.90 9.58
C LYS A 337 -24.33 -20.78 11.09
N SER A 338 -24.99 -21.58 11.93
CA SER A 338 -24.93 -21.46 13.41
C SER A 338 -23.52 -21.55 13.97
N LYS A 339 -22.62 -22.25 13.27
CA LYS A 339 -21.22 -22.43 13.65
C LYS A 339 -20.23 -21.59 12.83
N TRP A 340 -20.70 -20.77 11.91
CA TRP A 340 -19.82 -19.90 11.15
C TRP A 340 -19.39 -18.69 11.97
N ILE A 341 -18.17 -18.23 11.80
CA ILE A 341 -17.67 -17.02 12.46
C ILE A 341 -17.63 -15.90 11.44
N SER A 342 -18.51 -14.92 11.58
CA SER A 342 -18.64 -13.84 10.60
C SER A 342 -17.40 -12.91 10.65
N ASN A 343 -17.01 -12.38 9.49
CA ASN A 343 -15.97 -11.36 9.38
C ASN A 343 -16.32 -10.12 10.20
N LYS A 344 -17.62 -9.82 10.37
CA LYS A 344 -18.07 -8.77 11.30
C LYS A 344 -17.70 -9.09 12.75
N ALA A 345 -17.92 -10.32 13.21
CA ALA A 345 -17.52 -10.72 14.57
C ALA A 345 -16.00 -10.63 14.76
N ILE A 346 -15.19 -11.01 13.75
CA ILE A 346 -13.74 -10.82 13.78
C ILE A 346 -13.40 -9.33 13.90
N SER A 347 -14.03 -8.46 13.10
CA SER A 347 -13.82 -7.00 13.19
C SER A 347 -14.17 -6.46 14.57
N ASP A 348 -15.29 -6.89 15.16
CA ASP A 348 -15.72 -6.47 16.50
C ASP A 348 -14.69 -6.92 17.57
N PHE A 349 -14.16 -8.16 17.51
CA PHE A 349 -13.06 -8.60 18.38
C PHE A 349 -11.83 -7.71 18.24
N MET A 350 -11.44 -7.37 16.99
CA MET A 350 -10.25 -6.52 16.74
C MET A 350 -10.47 -5.08 17.23
N ALA A 351 -11.69 -4.56 17.16
CA ALA A 351 -12.07 -3.24 17.69
C ALA A 351 -11.93 -3.19 19.23
N GLU A 352 -12.37 -4.25 19.92
CA GLU A 352 -12.32 -4.35 21.38
C GLU A 352 -10.93 -4.68 21.95
N MET A 353 -9.97 -5.12 21.11
CA MET A 353 -8.60 -5.42 21.54
C MET A 353 -7.89 -4.18 22.08
N LYS A 354 -7.30 -4.30 23.28
CA LYS A 354 -6.46 -3.24 23.85
C LYS A 354 -5.09 -3.15 23.20
N ALA A 355 -4.64 -4.22 22.56
CA ALA A 355 -3.35 -4.28 21.86
C ALA A 355 -3.18 -3.08 20.91
N LYS A 356 -1.98 -2.51 20.86
CA LYS A 356 -1.67 -1.32 20.06
C LYS A 356 -1.79 -1.61 18.57
N HIS A 357 -1.09 -2.63 18.11
CA HIS A 357 -1.12 -3.04 16.72
C HIS A 357 -1.76 -4.43 16.59
N VAL A 358 -2.74 -4.54 15.74
CA VAL A 358 -3.38 -5.81 15.41
C VAL A 358 -3.39 -5.99 13.92
N MET A 359 -2.90 -7.14 13.47
CA MET A 359 -2.93 -7.55 12.08
C MET A 359 -3.64 -8.89 11.95
N VAL A 360 -4.62 -8.95 11.06
CA VAL A 360 -5.24 -10.21 10.64
C VAL A 360 -4.62 -10.61 9.31
N VAL A 361 -4.14 -11.83 9.22
CA VAL A 361 -3.66 -12.46 7.98
C VAL A 361 -4.56 -13.64 7.69
N ALA A 362 -5.31 -13.58 6.60
CA ALA A 362 -6.33 -14.57 6.29
C ALA A 362 -6.05 -15.22 4.94
N ASP A 363 -5.56 -16.47 5.01
CA ASP A 363 -5.40 -17.36 3.86
C ASP A 363 -6.64 -18.21 3.70
N SER A 364 -7.69 -17.58 3.19
CA SER A 364 -9.01 -18.19 3.07
C SER A 364 -9.81 -17.46 1.99
N CYS A 365 -10.73 -18.17 1.36
CA CYS A 365 -11.66 -17.60 0.39
C CYS A 365 -12.53 -16.53 1.05
N TYR A 366 -12.92 -15.50 0.27
CA TYR A 366 -13.95 -14.52 0.65
C TYR A 366 -13.66 -13.66 1.89
N THR A 367 -12.39 -13.49 2.23
CA THR A 367 -11.98 -12.63 3.35
C THR A 367 -11.95 -11.14 3.02
N GLY A 368 -12.08 -10.77 1.73
CA GLY A 368 -12.17 -9.38 1.28
C GLY A 368 -13.29 -8.55 1.93
N THR A 369 -14.29 -9.18 2.53
CA THR A 369 -15.33 -8.47 3.30
C THR A 369 -14.84 -7.90 4.66
N LEU A 370 -13.64 -8.31 5.13
CA LEU A 370 -12.95 -7.70 6.26
C LEU A 370 -12.29 -6.35 5.90
N THR A 371 -12.04 -6.13 4.61
CA THR A 371 -11.30 -4.96 4.13
C THR A 371 -12.15 -3.69 4.26
N GLY A 372 -11.55 -2.66 4.82
CA GLY A 372 -12.10 -1.31 4.96
C GLY A 372 -11.48 -0.34 3.97
N SER A 373 -11.11 0.85 4.46
CA SER A 373 -10.39 1.85 3.67
C SER A 373 -8.97 1.37 3.33
N SER A 374 -8.51 1.70 2.12
CA SER A 374 -7.13 1.45 1.71
C SER A 374 -6.17 2.13 2.68
N ILE A 375 -5.07 1.44 3.02
CA ILE A 375 -3.99 2.02 3.80
C ILE A 375 -3.06 2.72 2.82
N SER A 376 -2.82 4.00 3.05
CA SER A 376 -1.77 4.72 2.32
C SER A 376 -0.41 4.21 2.78
N PRO A 377 0.46 3.80 1.85
CA PRO A 377 1.81 3.41 2.22
C PRO A 377 2.51 4.57 2.92
N LEU A 378 3.34 4.25 3.91
CA LEU A 378 4.29 5.23 4.40
C LEU A 378 5.17 5.66 3.21
N PRO A 379 5.50 6.96 3.09
CA PRO A 379 6.42 7.42 2.05
C PRO A 379 7.71 6.58 2.04
N GLU A 380 8.25 6.28 0.87
CA GLU A 380 9.47 5.44 0.76
C GLU A 380 10.69 6.05 1.51
N ASN A 381 10.63 7.35 1.80
CA ASN A 381 11.67 8.13 2.48
C ASN A 381 11.34 8.45 3.94
N VAL A 382 10.47 7.67 4.58
CA VAL A 382 10.17 7.83 6.01
C VAL A 382 11.44 7.52 6.80
N ASP A 383 11.87 8.47 7.62
CA ASP A 383 13.01 8.24 8.51
C ASP A 383 12.61 7.41 9.75
N ASN A 384 13.62 6.96 10.48
CA ASN A 384 13.42 6.12 11.65
C ASN A 384 12.60 6.81 12.76
N GLU A 385 12.65 8.14 12.88
CA GLU A 385 11.87 8.90 13.86
C GLU A 385 10.39 8.98 13.44
N ASP A 386 10.10 9.09 12.16
CA ASP A 386 8.73 9.06 11.62
C ASP A 386 8.08 7.69 11.85
N ILE A 387 8.84 6.59 11.67
CA ILE A 387 8.38 5.22 11.98
C ILE A 387 8.06 5.10 13.48
N LEU A 388 8.96 5.58 14.36
CA LEU A 388 8.72 5.62 15.81
C LEU A 388 7.47 6.43 16.17
N PHE A 389 7.25 7.54 15.50
CA PHE A 389 6.10 8.38 15.76
C PHE A 389 4.79 7.70 15.32
N THR A 390 4.75 7.17 14.11
CA THR A 390 3.56 6.49 13.58
C THR A 390 3.23 5.22 14.35
N SER A 391 4.24 4.53 14.90
CA SER A 391 4.04 3.32 15.72
C SER A 391 3.33 3.56 17.07
N ARG A 392 3.11 4.81 17.46
CA ARG A 392 2.48 5.14 18.77
C ARG A 392 0.95 5.09 18.76
N VAL A 393 0.34 5.16 17.58
CA VAL A 393 -1.11 5.08 17.42
C VAL A 393 -1.55 3.67 17.02
N LYS A 394 -2.85 3.39 17.03
CA LYS A 394 -3.37 2.05 16.79
C LYS A 394 -3.29 1.65 15.31
N ALA A 395 -2.78 0.45 15.07
CA ALA A 395 -2.97 -0.25 13.82
C ALA A 395 -4.05 -1.32 13.92
N ARG A 396 -4.93 -1.37 12.94
CA ARG A 396 -5.93 -2.42 12.74
C ARG A 396 -5.91 -2.76 11.27
N THR A 397 -5.06 -3.70 10.89
CA THR A 397 -4.76 -4.01 9.50
C THR A 397 -5.16 -5.44 9.16
N VAL A 398 -5.50 -5.67 7.90
CA VAL A 398 -5.82 -7.00 7.38
C VAL A 398 -5.10 -7.24 6.07
N LEU A 399 -4.52 -8.42 5.94
CA LEU A 399 -3.94 -8.98 4.72
C LEU A 399 -4.71 -10.23 4.34
N THR A 400 -5.29 -10.25 3.15
CA THR A 400 -6.08 -11.40 2.67
C THR A 400 -5.43 -12.02 1.44
N SER A 401 -5.61 -13.32 1.25
CA SER A 401 -5.05 -14.07 0.13
C SER A 401 -5.75 -13.80 -1.21
N GLY A 402 -6.95 -13.26 -1.18
CA GLY A 402 -7.74 -12.86 -2.35
C GLY A 402 -9.07 -12.27 -1.91
N GLY A 403 -9.66 -11.42 -2.73
CA GLY A 403 -10.93 -10.76 -2.45
C GLY A 403 -12.11 -11.73 -2.40
N LEU A 404 -13.02 -11.63 -3.38
CA LEU A 404 -14.23 -12.50 -3.47
C LEU A 404 -14.00 -13.77 -4.29
N GLN A 405 -12.76 -14.17 -4.57
CA GLN A 405 -12.46 -15.34 -5.40
C GLN A 405 -11.96 -16.52 -4.58
N PRO A 406 -12.25 -17.78 -5.00
CA PRO A 406 -11.69 -18.98 -4.38
C PRO A 406 -10.16 -18.98 -4.41
N VAL A 407 -9.54 -19.48 -3.34
CA VAL A 407 -8.08 -19.64 -3.20
C VAL A 407 -7.74 -21.12 -3.35
N LEU A 408 -6.63 -21.43 -4.05
CA LEU A 408 -6.17 -22.81 -4.17
C LEU A 408 -5.45 -23.28 -2.91
N ASP A 409 -5.85 -24.47 -2.46
CA ASP A 409 -5.26 -25.22 -1.34
C ASP A 409 -3.94 -25.94 -1.69
N SER A 410 -3.35 -25.67 -2.86
CA SER A 410 -2.05 -26.26 -3.22
C SER A 410 -1.29 -25.39 -4.21
N GLY A 411 -0.13 -24.85 -3.77
CA GLY A 411 0.71 -23.97 -4.58
C GLY A 411 2.07 -24.56 -4.95
N GLY A 412 2.31 -25.83 -4.68
CA GLY A 412 3.64 -26.46 -4.75
C GLY A 412 4.39 -26.38 -3.42
N ASN A 413 5.38 -27.26 -3.23
CA ASN A 413 6.20 -27.38 -2.01
C ASN A 413 5.42 -27.62 -0.69
N GLY A 414 4.16 -28.09 -0.76
CA GLY A 414 3.37 -28.41 0.42
C GLY A 414 2.69 -27.24 1.12
N HIS A 415 2.71 -26.05 0.53
CA HIS A 415 2.07 -24.83 1.04
C HIS A 415 1.10 -24.24 0.01
N SER A 416 0.14 -23.42 0.48
CA SER A 416 -0.60 -22.54 -0.40
C SER A 416 0.31 -21.54 -1.07
N ILE A 417 -0.10 -20.99 -2.23
CA ILE A 417 0.67 -19.93 -2.92
C ILE A 417 0.83 -18.70 -2.01
N PHE A 418 -0.22 -18.35 -1.28
CA PHE A 418 -0.20 -17.21 -0.38
C PHE A 418 0.72 -17.44 0.83
N ALA A 419 0.58 -18.57 1.52
CA ALA A 419 1.42 -18.92 2.66
C ALA A 419 2.90 -19.03 2.26
N SER A 420 3.20 -19.64 1.10
CA SER A 420 4.56 -19.72 0.57
C SER A 420 5.16 -18.32 0.36
N ALA A 421 4.45 -17.41 -0.31
CA ALA A 421 4.94 -16.06 -0.54
C ALA A 421 5.07 -15.24 0.77
N PHE A 422 4.14 -15.42 1.70
CA PHE A 422 4.19 -14.81 3.03
C PHE A 422 5.43 -15.27 3.83
N LEU A 423 5.69 -16.58 3.83
CA LEU A 423 6.84 -17.18 4.50
C LEU A 423 8.17 -16.76 3.85
N ASP A 424 8.24 -16.70 2.51
CA ASP A 424 9.43 -16.25 1.79
C ASP A 424 9.82 -14.83 2.25
N VAL A 425 8.86 -13.88 2.22
CA VAL A 425 9.13 -12.48 2.64
C VAL A 425 9.50 -12.39 4.12
N LEU A 426 8.84 -13.15 5.00
CA LEU A 426 9.21 -13.19 6.42
C LEU A 426 10.61 -13.77 6.63
N ASN A 427 11.00 -14.80 5.89
CA ASN A 427 12.31 -15.42 6.00
C ASN A 427 13.44 -14.55 5.43
N GLU A 428 13.16 -13.72 4.43
CA GLU A 428 14.12 -12.80 3.84
C GLU A 428 14.30 -11.50 4.63
N ASN A 429 13.33 -11.14 5.48
CA ASN A 429 13.37 -9.89 6.22
C ASN A 429 14.46 -9.86 7.30
N ASP A 430 15.38 -8.90 7.22
CA ASP A 430 16.50 -8.72 8.16
C ASP A 430 16.33 -7.51 9.08
N GLY A 431 15.30 -6.67 8.88
CA GLY A 431 15.13 -5.41 9.59
C GLY A 431 13.70 -5.11 9.98
N VAL A 432 13.42 -3.84 10.27
CA VAL A 432 12.06 -3.36 10.52
C VAL A 432 11.29 -3.35 9.20
N MET A 433 10.17 -4.06 9.15
CA MET A 433 9.32 -4.14 7.96
C MET A 433 7.87 -3.85 8.31
N GLU A 434 7.26 -2.91 7.63
CA GLU A 434 5.85 -2.56 7.77
C GLU A 434 4.95 -3.58 7.04
N GLY A 435 3.72 -3.77 7.53
CA GLY A 435 2.74 -4.67 6.93
C GLY A 435 2.45 -4.37 5.46
N TYR A 436 2.42 -3.08 5.08
CA TYR A 436 2.28 -2.69 3.68
C TYR A 436 3.45 -3.14 2.79
N ARG A 437 4.69 -3.02 3.28
CA ARG A 437 5.88 -3.51 2.54
C ARG A 437 5.85 -5.01 2.36
N LEU A 438 5.49 -5.75 3.41
CA LEU A 438 5.29 -7.19 3.32
C LEU A 438 4.25 -7.52 2.25
N TYR A 439 3.08 -6.88 2.29
CA TYR A 439 2.04 -7.04 1.28
C TYR A 439 2.55 -6.78 -0.13
N LYS A 440 3.26 -5.66 -0.35
CA LYS A 440 3.78 -5.29 -1.68
C LYS A 440 4.80 -6.32 -2.20
N ALA A 441 5.68 -6.80 -1.32
CA ALA A 441 6.69 -7.80 -1.69
C ALA A 441 6.05 -9.16 -2.06
N MET A 442 5.06 -9.61 -1.28
CA MET A 442 4.45 -10.91 -1.53
C MET A 442 3.38 -10.89 -2.63
N SER A 443 2.64 -9.78 -2.83
CA SER A 443 1.53 -9.74 -3.79
C SER A 443 1.96 -9.96 -5.23
N GLN A 444 3.16 -9.48 -5.61
CA GLN A 444 3.74 -9.76 -6.92
C GLN A 444 4.05 -11.27 -7.10
N GLN A 445 4.62 -11.90 -6.07
CA GLN A 445 4.90 -13.33 -6.08
C GLN A 445 3.63 -14.17 -6.18
N VAL A 446 2.60 -13.82 -5.39
CA VAL A 446 1.28 -14.49 -5.42
C VAL A 446 0.65 -14.37 -6.79
N SER A 447 0.59 -13.15 -7.35
CA SER A 447 -0.02 -12.91 -8.66
C SER A 447 0.70 -13.67 -9.79
N LEU A 448 2.04 -13.72 -9.75
CA LEU A 448 2.81 -14.47 -10.74
C LEU A 448 2.61 -15.98 -10.60
N ARG A 449 2.75 -16.54 -9.39
CA ARG A 449 2.63 -17.97 -9.13
C ARG A 449 1.23 -18.49 -9.44
N SER A 450 0.18 -17.72 -9.07
CA SER A 450 -1.20 -18.08 -9.37
C SER A 450 -1.50 -18.05 -10.87
N SER A 451 -0.97 -17.05 -11.59
CA SER A 451 -1.11 -16.98 -13.05
C SER A 451 -0.45 -18.17 -13.75
N LEU A 452 0.74 -18.59 -13.30
CA LEU A 452 1.41 -19.79 -13.81
C LEU A 452 0.64 -21.08 -13.50
N ALA A 453 -0.12 -21.10 -12.41
CA ALA A 453 -1.01 -22.21 -12.04
C ALA A 453 -2.39 -22.14 -12.74
N GLY A 454 -2.62 -21.17 -13.63
CA GLY A 454 -3.82 -21.06 -14.46
C GLY A 454 -5.02 -20.37 -13.79
N PHE A 455 -4.81 -19.63 -12.68
CA PHE A 455 -5.86 -18.86 -12.03
C PHE A 455 -5.36 -17.48 -11.58
N LYS A 456 -6.28 -16.61 -11.14
CA LYS A 456 -5.96 -15.28 -10.70
C LYS A 456 -6.18 -15.17 -9.19
N GLN A 457 -5.10 -14.90 -8.44
CA GLN A 457 -5.16 -14.59 -7.02
C GLN A 457 -4.50 -13.23 -6.77
N VAL A 458 -5.22 -12.33 -6.13
CA VAL A 458 -4.77 -10.96 -5.86
C VAL A 458 -4.93 -10.69 -4.37
N PRO A 459 -3.86 -10.73 -3.59
CA PRO A 459 -3.90 -10.35 -2.19
C PRO A 459 -4.37 -8.90 -2.01
N GLU A 460 -5.01 -8.63 -0.89
CA GLU A 460 -5.44 -7.28 -0.51
C GLU A 460 -4.91 -6.92 0.87
N TYR A 461 -4.53 -5.65 1.04
CA TYR A 461 -4.09 -5.09 2.31
C TYR A 461 -4.82 -3.79 2.61
N SER A 462 -5.46 -3.72 3.77
CA SER A 462 -6.24 -2.55 4.16
C SER A 462 -6.42 -2.42 5.67
N ALA A 463 -7.05 -1.34 6.12
CA ALA A 463 -7.58 -1.26 7.47
C ALA A 463 -8.72 -2.28 7.66
N ILE A 464 -8.84 -2.86 8.86
CA ILE A 464 -9.99 -3.69 9.22
C ILE A 464 -11.22 -2.79 9.37
N LYS A 465 -12.28 -3.15 8.69
CA LYS A 465 -13.54 -2.40 8.69
C LYS A 465 -14.09 -2.24 10.10
N HIS A 466 -14.37 -1.01 10.50
CA HIS A 466 -14.95 -0.64 11.82
C HIS A 466 -14.11 -1.01 13.05
N ALA A 467 -12.82 -1.33 12.91
CA ALA A 467 -11.97 -1.75 14.03
C ALA A 467 -11.18 -0.62 14.71
N GLY A 468 -11.35 0.64 14.32
CA GLY A 468 -10.70 1.78 14.96
C GLY A 468 -9.22 1.93 14.59
N HIS A 469 -8.90 1.75 13.32
CA HIS A 469 -7.57 2.04 12.78
C HIS A 469 -7.26 3.54 12.82
N GLU A 470 -6.09 3.91 13.35
CA GLU A 470 -5.68 5.31 13.57
C GLU A 470 -4.55 5.76 12.63
N GLY A 471 -4.20 4.95 11.62
CA GLY A 471 -3.21 5.29 10.60
C GLY A 471 -1.79 4.81 10.90
N SER A 472 -1.59 3.91 11.88
CA SER A 472 -0.34 3.21 12.08
C SER A 472 -0.22 1.97 11.19
N GLU A 473 0.97 1.37 11.18
CA GLU A 473 1.26 0.10 10.52
C GLU A 473 1.44 -1.04 11.53
N TYR A 474 1.38 -2.26 11.04
CA TYR A 474 1.86 -3.42 11.77
C TYR A 474 3.34 -3.65 11.41
N TYR A 475 4.20 -3.83 12.42
CA TYR A 475 5.64 -3.92 12.20
C TYR A 475 6.16 -5.32 12.50
N PHE A 476 6.96 -5.84 11.59
CA PHE A 476 7.70 -7.10 11.76
C PHE A 476 9.14 -6.78 12.13
N LEU A 477 9.60 -7.35 13.26
CA LEU A 477 10.89 -7.04 13.84
C LEU A 477 11.62 -8.33 14.20
N PRO A 478 12.60 -8.80 13.41
CA PRO A 478 13.37 -10.00 13.74
C PRO A 478 14.11 -9.85 15.08
N THR A 479 14.25 -10.95 15.84
CA THR A 479 14.95 -10.94 17.13
C THR A 479 16.47 -10.84 16.99
N LYS A 480 17.00 -11.30 15.86
CA LYS A 480 18.42 -11.18 15.49
C LYS A 480 18.51 -10.35 14.23
N ILE A 481 19.20 -9.27 14.29
CA ILE A 481 19.61 -8.44 13.15
C ILE A 481 21.11 -8.54 13.03
#